data_b85e3661ddeb632a6b92f1034e1dff91
#
_entry.id   b85e3661ddeb632a6b92f1034e1dff91
#
_cell.length_a   1.000
_cell.length_b   1.000
_cell.length_c   1.000
_cell.angle_alpha   90.00
_cell.angle_beta   90.00
_cell.angle_gamma   90.00
#
_symmetry.space_group_name_H-M   'P 1'
#
loop_
_entity.id
_entity.type
_entity.pdbx_description
1 polymer ?
#
loop_
_entity_poly.entity_id
_entity_poly.type
_entity_poly.pdbx_seq_one_letter_code
_entity_poly.pdbx_strand_id
1 'polypeptide(L)'
;MLRVLMLTSLISLSAYAGEPIEVSSGDRQTAVVELYTSEGCSSCPSADRWLSHLIETPRDEVNVLALAFHVDYWDYLGWKDRFSSADYTRRQRHLGANNLQRTIYTPEFFVNGMEARGTNNILDKIQQANQRQAPLDLKLTVSRDETGLLLELHSPGDRKTVGQIHHRYLVYENNLSSDVKRGENSGETLNHQQVVRYMSKAQNLQQNNQHRIAIEPDWKPQNIGVAVLVTSPGERDYLQALHTSVASLMGQP
;
A
#
# COMPACT_ATOMS: atom_id res chain seq x y z
N MET A 1 34.35 -60.00 -10.93
CA MET A 1 33.27 -59.31 -10.22
C MET A 1 33.50 -57.82 -10.35
N LEU A 2 32.77 -57.17 -11.27
CA LEU A 2 32.90 -55.74 -11.59
C LEU A 2 31.82 -55.00 -10.78
N ARG A 3 32.23 -54.17 -9.81
CA ARG A 3 31.29 -53.29 -9.04
C ARG A 3 31.09 -51.99 -9.83
N VAL A 4 29.89 -51.81 -10.35
CA VAL A 4 29.44 -50.52 -10.94
C VAL A 4 29.03 -49.59 -9.81
N LEU A 5 29.77 -48.52 -9.58
CA LEU A 5 29.36 -47.42 -8.71
C LEU A 5 28.35 -46.53 -9.49
N MET A 6 27.08 -46.55 -9.09
CA MET A 6 26.11 -45.53 -9.52
C MET A 6 26.38 -44.24 -8.76
N LEU A 7 26.86 -43.22 -9.46
CA LEU A 7 26.90 -41.86 -8.98
C LEU A 7 25.48 -41.25 -9.14
N THR A 8 24.75 -41.11 -8.04
CA THR A 8 23.49 -40.32 -8.03
C THR A 8 23.85 -38.84 -7.93
N SER A 9 23.74 -38.16 -9.04
CA SER A 9 23.83 -36.70 -9.10
C SER A 9 22.57 -36.07 -8.44
N LEU A 10 22.73 -35.50 -7.26
CA LEU A 10 21.74 -34.61 -6.62
C LEU A 10 21.71 -33.29 -7.40
N ILE A 11 20.72 -33.14 -8.26
CA ILE A 11 20.39 -31.85 -8.84
C ILE A 11 19.74 -31.03 -7.72
N SER A 12 20.49 -30.14 -7.11
CA SER A 12 19.93 -29.12 -6.23
C SER A 12 19.10 -28.14 -7.10
N LEU A 13 17.76 -28.24 -7.03
CA LEU A 13 16.87 -27.21 -7.53
C LEU A 13 17.13 -25.97 -6.66
N SER A 14 17.95 -25.04 -7.14
CA SER A 14 18.01 -23.69 -6.59
C SER A 14 16.67 -23.05 -6.91
N ALA A 15 15.84 -22.83 -5.88
CA ALA A 15 14.65 -22.00 -6.02
C ALA A 15 15.11 -20.63 -6.55
N TYR A 16 14.61 -20.25 -7.72
CA TYR A 16 14.90 -18.96 -8.34
C TYR A 16 14.22 -17.86 -7.50
N ALA A 17 14.90 -17.39 -6.48
CA ALA A 17 14.57 -16.10 -5.87
C ALA A 17 15.05 -15.04 -6.86
N GLY A 18 14.12 -14.19 -7.35
CA GLY A 18 14.48 -13.05 -8.18
C GLY A 18 15.48 -12.13 -7.43
N GLU A 19 16.24 -11.33 -8.18
CA GLU A 19 17.14 -10.34 -7.58
C GLU A 19 16.34 -9.38 -6.67
N PRO A 20 16.85 -9.05 -5.48
CA PRO A 20 16.18 -8.10 -4.58
C PRO A 20 15.91 -6.75 -5.27
N ILE A 21 14.74 -6.18 -5.00
CA ILE A 21 14.38 -4.85 -5.49
C ILE A 21 14.85 -3.83 -4.46
N GLU A 22 15.58 -2.82 -4.90
CA GLU A 22 15.96 -1.69 -4.07
C GLU A 22 15.30 -0.42 -4.57
N VAL A 23 14.68 0.34 -3.66
CA VAL A 23 14.11 1.66 -3.93
C VAL A 23 14.52 2.63 -2.83
N SER A 24 14.88 3.85 -3.24
CA SER A 24 15.22 4.94 -2.31
C SER A 24 14.23 6.08 -2.46
N SER A 25 13.95 6.77 -1.36
CA SER A 25 13.17 8.01 -1.42
C SER A 25 13.99 9.11 -2.11
N GLY A 26 13.28 10.03 -2.76
CA GLY A 26 13.90 11.26 -3.26
C GLY A 26 13.99 12.32 -2.15
N ASP A 27 14.57 13.47 -2.53
CA ASP A 27 14.72 14.64 -1.64
C ASP A 27 13.41 15.32 -1.30
N ARG A 28 12.35 15.02 -2.05
CA ARG A 28 11.02 15.58 -1.87
C ARG A 28 10.07 14.56 -1.23
N GLN A 29 9.09 15.05 -0.48
CA GLN A 29 8.07 14.17 0.08
C GLN A 29 7.25 13.50 -1.02
N THR A 30 7.04 12.20 -0.86
CA THR A 30 6.01 11.48 -1.59
C THR A 30 4.64 11.89 -1.06
N ALA A 31 3.75 12.33 -1.94
CA ALA A 31 2.35 12.55 -1.57
C ALA A 31 1.65 11.21 -1.39
N VAL A 32 1.04 10.98 -0.24
CA VAL A 32 0.25 9.78 0.03
C VAL A 32 -1.23 10.13 -0.07
N VAL A 33 -1.91 9.54 -1.05
CA VAL A 33 -3.36 9.68 -1.26
C VAL A 33 -4.04 8.42 -0.74
N GLU A 34 -4.87 8.55 0.28
CA GLU A 34 -5.69 7.47 0.81
C GLU A 34 -7.15 7.72 0.42
N LEU A 35 -7.72 6.81 -0.34
CA LEU A 35 -9.16 6.75 -0.64
C LEU A 35 -9.80 5.72 0.27
N TYR A 36 -10.81 6.13 1.04
CA TYR A 36 -11.70 5.23 1.77
C TYR A 36 -12.96 5.00 0.95
N THR A 37 -13.18 3.75 0.56
CA THR A 37 -14.18 3.31 -0.41
C THR A 37 -14.88 2.03 0.01
N SER A 38 -15.91 1.61 -0.70
CA SER A 38 -16.56 0.30 -0.55
C SER A 38 -17.31 -0.08 -1.81
N GLU A 39 -17.31 -1.36 -2.16
CA GLU A 39 -18.16 -1.91 -3.23
C GLU A 39 -19.67 -1.75 -2.93
N GLY A 40 -20.04 -1.57 -1.66
CA GLY A 40 -21.43 -1.36 -1.22
C GLY A 40 -21.93 0.09 -1.38
N CYS A 41 -21.07 1.04 -1.70
CA CYS A 41 -21.35 2.47 -1.75
C CYS A 41 -21.53 2.96 -3.20
N SER A 42 -22.72 3.43 -3.60
CA SER A 42 -23.04 3.80 -4.99
C SER A 42 -22.27 5.01 -5.52
N SER A 43 -21.81 5.90 -4.67
CA SER A 43 -20.99 7.06 -5.05
C SER A 43 -19.48 6.76 -5.15
N CYS A 44 -19.04 5.61 -4.64
CA CYS A 44 -17.63 5.22 -4.59
C CYS A 44 -16.99 4.88 -5.95
N PRO A 45 -17.67 4.21 -6.91
CA PRO A 45 -17.03 3.83 -8.17
C PRO A 45 -16.44 4.97 -8.98
N SER A 46 -17.00 6.18 -8.85
CA SER A 46 -16.45 7.38 -9.51
C SER A 46 -15.11 7.80 -8.89
N ALA A 47 -14.97 7.68 -7.58
CA ALA A 47 -13.74 7.97 -6.85
C ALA A 47 -12.65 6.93 -7.13
N ASP A 48 -13.02 5.66 -7.20
CA ASP A 48 -12.11 4.55 -7.54
C ASP A 48 -11.55 4.75 -8.96
N ARG A 49 -12.40 5.10 -9.94
CA ARG A 49 -11.93 5.43 -11.31
C ARG A 49 -11.01 6.64 -11.33
N TRP A 50 -11.31 7.66 -10.55
CA TRP A 50 -10.44 8.84 -10.46
C TRP A 50 -9.07 8.47 -9.87
N LEU A 51 -9.02 7.66 -8.80
CA LEU A 51 -7.78 7.16 -8.22
C LEU A 51 -6.97 6.34 -9.24
N SER A 52 -7.63 5.45 -10.00
CA SER A 52 -7.00 4.69 -11.08
C SER A 52 -6.38 5.61 -12.12
N HIS A 53 -7.12 6.63 -12.57
CA HIS A 53 -6.62 7.61 -13.53
C HIS A 53 -5.44 8.42 -12.99
N LEU A 54 -5.43 8.74 -11.67
CA LEU A 54 -4.33 9.46 -11.03
C LEU A 54 -3.00 8.70 -11.17
N ILE A 55 -3.02 7.38 -11.04
CA ILE A 55 -1.80 6.53 -11.07
C ILE A 55 -1.40 6.11 -12.49
N GLU A 56 -2.36 5.97 -13.40
CA GLU A 56 -2.13 5.54 -14.78
C GLU A 56 -1.64 6.68 -15.69
N THR A 57 -1.91 7.92 -15.31
CA THR A 57 -1.50 9.07 -16.10
C THR A 57 -0.10 9.51 -15.68
N PRO A 58 0.92 9.31 -16.55
CA PRO A 58 2.26 9.82 -16.27
C PRO A 58 2.21 11.33 -16.08
N ARG A 59 2.76 11.80 -14.98
CA ARG A 59 2.90 13.23 -14.68
C ARG A 59 4.36 13.44 -14.36
N ASP A 60 5.06 14.12 -15.24
CA ASP A 60 6.41 14.52 -14.97
C ASP A 60 6.44 15.27 -13.63
N GLU A 61 7.34 14.87 -12.74
CA GLU A 61 7.57 15.48 -11.43
C GLU A 61 6.52 15.21 -10.32
N VAL A 62 5.50 14.38 -10.55
CA VAL A 62 4.54 14.01 -9.49
C VAL A 62 4.94 12.70 -8.82
N ASN A 63 5.38 12.80 -7.55
CA ASN A 63 5.70 11.65 -6.72
C ASN A 63 4.50 11.34 -5.80
N VAL A 64 3.69 10.32 -6.16
CA VAL A 64 2.45 9.97 -5.47
C VAL A 64 2.36 8.48 -5.21
N LEU A 65 2.04 8.13 -3.96
CA LEU A 65 1.54 6.82 -3.58
C LEU A 65 0.03 6.94 -3.35
N ALA A 66 -0.77 6.32 -4.19
CA ALA A 66 -2.21 6.25 -4.01
C ALA A 66 -2.60 4.88 -3.46
N LEU A 67 -3.55 4.83 -2.53
CA LEU A 67 -3.99 3.61 -1.84
C LEU A 67 -5.51 3.63 -1.66
N ALA A 68 -6.19 2.54 -2.00
CA ALA A 68 -7.62 2.35 -1.76
C ALA A 68 -7.83 1.45 -0.55
N PHE A 69 -8.48 1.97 0.48
CA PHE A 69 -8.84 1.27 1.70
C PHE A 69 -10.34 0.97 1.69
N HIS A 70 -10.70 -0.30 1.58
CA HIS A 70 -12.09 -0.73 1.58
C HIS A 70 -12.61 -0.86 3.02
N VAL A 71 -13.65 -0.10 3.35
CA VAL A 71 -14.25 -0.06 4.69
C VAL A 71 -15.38 -1.06 4.83
N ASP A 72 -15.60 -1.57 6.04
CA ASP A 72 -16.56 -2.65 6.32
C ASP A 72 -17.97 -2.18 6.73
N TYR A 73 -18.15 -0.88 6.98
CA TYR A 73 -19.44 -0.38 7.47
C TYR A 73 -20.55 -0.27 6.42
N TRP A 74 -20.31 -0.71 5.18
CA TRP A 74 -21.29 -0.87 4.11
C TRP A 74 -21.74 -2.33 3.94
N ASP A 75 -21.03 -3.30 4.51
CA ASP A 75 -21.27 -4.74 4.32
C ASP A 75 -22.68 -5.20 4.76
N TYR A 76 -23.34 -4.44 5.63
CA TYR A 76 -24.69 -4.72 6.10
C TYR A 76 -25.80 -4.59 5.03
N LEU A 77 -25.50 -3.96 3.88
CA LEU A 77 -26.45 -3.81 2.77
C LEU A 77 -26.63 -5.10 1.92
N GLY A 78 -26.10 -6.22 2.38
CA GLY A 78 -26.26 -7.53 1.77
C GLY A 78 -25.19 -7.91 0.74
N TRP A 79 -24.20 -7.04 0.51
CA TRP A 79 -22.97 -7.32 -0.23
C TRP A 79 -21.79 -7.16 0.71
N LYS A 80 -21.07 -8.24 0.95
CA LYS A 80 -19.82 -8.17 1.70
C LYS A 80 -18.68 -7.88 0.72
N ASP A 81 -18.08 -6.71 0.86
CA ASP A 81 -16.90 -6.32 0.10
C ASP A 81 -15.72 -7.21 0.55
N ARG A 82 -15.19 -8.01 -0.37
CA ARG A 82 -14.10 -8.97 -0.06
C ARG A 82 -12.78 -8.31 0.30
N PHE A 83 -12.63 -7.02 0.04
CA PHE A 83 -11.46 -6.24 0.37
C PHE A 83 -11.62 -5.44 1.66
N SER A 84 -12.84 -5.40 2.21
CA SER A 84 -13.15 -4.61 3.39
C SER A 84 -12.45 -5.12 4.65
N SER A 85 -12.10 -4.19 5.52
CA SER A 85 -11.50 -4.50 6.81
C SER A 85 -11.92 -3.50 7.88
N ALA A 86 -12.23 -4.01 9.07
CA ALA A 86 -12.46 -3.18 10.25
C ALA A 86 -11.21 -2.37 10.65
N ASP A 87 -10.01 -2.83 10.30
CA ASP A 87 -8.76 -2.08 10.52
C ASP A 87 -8.72 -0.82 9.66
N TYR A 88 -9.23 -0.88 8.42
CA TYR A 88 -9.29 0.27 7.53
C TYR A 88 -10.34 1.28 7.99
N THR A 89 -11.49 0.81 8.48
CA THR A 89 -12.49 1.67 9.12
C THR A 89 -11.92 2.36 10.38
N ARG A 90 -11.15 1.63 11.20
CA ARG A 90 -10.47 2.25 12.36
C ARG A 90 -9.44 3.29 11.95
N ARG A 91 -8.68 3.04 10.89
CA ARG A 91 -7.72 4.00 10.32
C ARG A 91 -8.44 5.26 9.83
N GLN A 92 -9.51 5.13 9.07
CA GLN A 92 -10.32 6.25 8.62
C GLN A 92 -10.82 7.10 9.80
N ARG A 93 -11.38 6.46 10.84
CA ARG A 93 -11.82 7.15 12.06
C ARG A 93 -10.69 7.91 12.75
N HIS A 94 -9.51 7.31 12.79
CA HIS A 94 -8.32 7.94 13.37
C HIS A 94 -7.91 9.20 12.58
N LEU A 95 -7.83 9.12 11.26
CA LEU A 95 -7.53 10.27 10.40
C LEU A 95 -8.64 11.32 10.49
N GLY A 96 -9.91 10.92 10.49
CA GLY A 96 -11.04 11.82 10.67
C GLY A 96 -10.95 12.59 12.00
N ALA A 97 -10.61 11.91 13.10
CA ALA A 97 -10.41 12.55 14.39
C ALA A 97 -9.24 13.56 14.38
N ASN A 98 -8.12 13.24 13.70
CA ASN A 98 -7.01 14.16 13.50
C ASN A 98 -7.43 15.42 12.70
N ASN A 99 -8.44 15.30 11.84
CA ASN A 99 -9.03 16.38 11.04
C ASN A 99 -10.26 17.05 11.72
N LEU A 100 -10.51 16.76 13.00
CA LEU A 100 -11.64 17.29 13.77
C LEU A 100 -13.02 16.97 13.18
N GLN A 101 -13.10 15.88 12.42
CA GLN A 101 -14.36 15.41 11.87
C GLN A 101 -15.24 14.75 12.95
N ARG A 102 -16.55 14.95 12.85
CA ARG A 102 -17.54 14.33 13.74
C ARG A 102 -18.00 12.96 13.22
N THR A 103 -17.93 12.77 11.90
CA THR A 103 -18.37 11.54 11.22
C THR A 103 -17.40 11.21 10.10
N ILE A 104 -17.31 9.92 9.75
CA ILE A 104 -16.61 9.43 8.57
C ILE A 104 -17.63 9.13 7.47
N TYR A 105 -17.21 9.13 6.21
CA TYR A 105 -18.06 8.88 5.06
C TYR A 105 -17.27 8.23 3.90
N THR A 106 -17.95 7.76 2.87
CA THR A 106 -17.34 7.30 1.62
C THR A 106 -18.06 7.92 0.41
N PRO A 107 -17.34 8.17 -0.69
CA PRO A 107 -15.88 8.10 -0.79
C PRO A 107 -15.22 9.26 -0.05
N GLU A 108 -14.14 8.98 0.68
CA GLU A 108 -13.40 10.01 1.40
C GLU A 108 -11.92 9.95 1.06
N PHE A 109 -11.32 11.12 0.79
CA PHE A 109 -9.90 11.24 0.48
C PHE A 109 -9.13 11.96 1.58
N PHE A 110 -7.94 11.43 1.87
CA PHE A 110 -6.92 12.12 2.63
C PHE A 110 -5.63 12.22 1.81
N VAL A 111 -4.97 13.37 1.87
CA VAL A 111 -3.62 13.56 1.30
C VAL A 111 -2.67 13.88 2.44
N ASN A 112 -1.67 13.04 2.65
CA ASN A 112 -0.75 13.10 3.79
C ASN A 112 -1.49 13.28 5.13
N GLY A 113 -2.57 12.53 5.33
CA GLY A 113 -3.38 12.55 6.55
C GLY A 113 -4.36 13.71 6.66
N MET A 114 -4.37 14.65 5.71
CA MET A 114 -5.29 15.79 5.68
C MET A 114 -6.46 15.54 4.74
N GLU A 115 -7.70 15.69 5.24
CA GLU A 115 -8.89 15.54 4.41
C GLU A 115 -8.80 16.42 3.16
N ALA A 116 -9.21 15.88 2.02
CA ALA A 116 -9.23 16.58 0.74
C ALA A 116 -10.54 16.33 0.01
N ARG A 117 -11.29 17.39 -0.28
CA ARG A 117 -12.58 17.32 -0.96
C ARG A 117 -12.48 17.91 -2.37
N GLY A 118 -12.90 17.11 -3.35
CA GLY A 118 -12.86 17.50 -4.76
C GLY A 118 -11.46 17.37 -5.38
N THR A 119 -11.45 17.07 -6.68
CA THR A 119 -10.24 16.71 -7.41
C THR A 119 -9.16 17.79 -7.41
N ASN A 120 -9.55 19.06 -7.56
CA ASN A 120 -8.59 20.17 -7.55
C ASN A 120 -7.87 20.28 -6.19
N ASN A 121 -8.61 20.18 -5.09
CA ASN A 121 -8.01 20.24 -3.75
C ASN A 121 -7.07 19.07 -3.48
N ILE A 122 -7.38 17.86 -3.99
CA ILE A 122 -6.49 16.71 -3.90
C ILE A 122 -5.20 16.98 -4.68
N LEU A 123 -5.31 17.47 -5.93
CA LEU A 123 -4.15 17.78 -6.76
C LEU A 123 -3.27 18.88 -6.16
N ASP A 124 -3.89 19.94 -5.62
CA ASP A 124 -3.16 21.01 -4.93
C ASP A 124 -2.38 20.49 -3.72
N LYS A 125 -2.98 19.61 -2.92
CA LYS A 125 -2.30 18.98 -1.76
C LYS A 125 -1.17 18.06 -2.19
N ILE A 126 -1.33 17.30 -3.28
CA ILE A 126 -0.25 16.48 -3.86
C ILE A 126 0.92 17.37 -4.26
N GLN A 127 0.65 18.44 -5.00
CA GLN A 127 1.68 19.39 -5.41
C GLN A 127 2.39 20.03 -4.21
N GLN A 128 1.63 20.47 -3.20
CA GLN A 128 2.20 21.02 -1.96
C GLN A 128 3.10 20.02 -1.23
N ALA A 129 2.73 18.75 -1.18
CA ALA A 129 3.56 17.70 -0.58
C ALA A 129 4.87 17.53 -1.36
N ASN A 130 4.80 17.46 -2.69
CA ASN A 130 5.98 17.28 -3.54
C ASN A 130 6.91 18.50 -3.56
N GLN A 131 6.45 19.68 -3.14
CA GLN A 131 7.29 20.86 -2.96
C GLN A 131 8.07 20.85 -1.63
N ARG A 132 7.67 20.04 -0.66
CA ARG A 132 8.34 19.95 0.64
C ARG A 132 9.57 19.07 0.54
N GLN A 133 10.66 19.51 1.17
CA GLN A 133 11.82 18.66 1.37
C GLN A 133 11.47 17.53 2.34
N ALA A 134 11.83 16.31 2.00
CA ALA A 134 11.64 15.19 2.91
C ALA A 134 12.60 15.30 4.10
N PRO A 135 12.12 15.13 5.34
CA PRO A 135 12.98 15.18 6.52
C PRO A 135 13.81 13.91 6.72
N LEU A 136 13.56 12.87 5.91
CA LEU A 136 14.18 11.56 6.06
C LEU A 136 14.52 10.97 4.69
N ASP A 137 15.70 10.36 4.62
CA ASP A 137 16.10 9.49 3.53
C ASP A 137 15.73 8.06 3.91
N LEU A 138 15.09 7.36 3.00
CA LEU A 138 14.67 5.97 3.18
C LEU A 138 15.22 5.12 2.05
N LYS A 139 15.66 3.90 2.39
CA LYS A 139 15.98 2.85 1.43
C LYS A 139 15.21 1.60 1.81
N LEU A 140 14.44 1.07 0.88
CA LEU A 140 13.70 -0.18 1.05
C LEU A 140 14.30 -1.23 0.12
N THR A 141 14.69 -2.35 0.70
CA THR A 141 15.06 -3.56 -0.04
C THR A 141 13.95 -4.58 0.13
N VAL A 142 13.46 -5.14 -0.96
CA VAL A 142 12.43 -6.17 -0.97
C VAL A 142 13.02 -7.42 -1.61
N SER A 143 12.98 -8.52 -0.89
CA SER A 143 13.35 -9.85 -1.38
C SER A 143 12.20 -10.84 -1.15
N ARG A 144 12.27 -11.98 -1.82
CA ARG A 144 11.30 -13.07 -1.69
C ARG A 144 12.01 -14.36 -1.32
N ASP A 145 11.40 -15.11 -0.40
CA ASP A 145 11.79 -16.49 -0.09
C ASP A 145 10.55 -17.40 -0.05
N GLU A 146 10.72 -18.63 0.42
CA GLU A 146 9.65 -19.63 0.55
C GLU A 146 8.53 -19.20 1.50
N THR A 147 8.80 -18.26 2.41
CA THR A 147 7.86 -17.79 3.45
C THR A 147 7.11 -16.52 3.06
N GLY A 148 7.50 -15.86 1.96
CA GLY A 148 6.87 -14.64 1.48
C GLY A 148 7.85 -13.53 1.12
N LEU A 149 7.45 -12.29 1.36
CA LEU A 149 8.26 -11.09 1.13
C LEU A 149 9.00 -10.71 2.42
N LEU A 150 10.28 -10.43 2.31
CA LEU A 150 11.08 -9.77 3.34
C LEU A 150 11.31 -8.31 2.92
N LEU A 151 10.88 -7.39 3.74
CA LEU A 151 11.03 -5.96 3.59
C LEU A 151 12.06 -5.45 4.59
N GLU A 152 13.14 -4.85 4.12
CA GLU A 152 14.20 -4.27 4.93
C GLU A 152 14.24 -2.77 4.69
N LEU A 153 13.81 -2.00 5.68
CA LEU A 153 13.79 -0.54 5.63
C LEU A 153 14.99 0.02 6.38
N HIS A 154 15.84 0.75 5.67
CA HIS A 154 16.96 1.49 6.22
C HIS A 154 16.65 2.99 6.22
N SER A 155 16.85 3.65 7.38
CA SER A 155 16.74 5.10 7.54
C SER A 155 18.01 5.62 8.22
N PRO A 156 18.89 6.33 7.49
CA PRO A 156 20.20 6.77 8.02
C PRO A 156 20.13 7.99 8.95
N GLY A 157 18.96 8.45 9.33
CA GLY A 157 18.75 9.66 10.13
C GLY A 157 19.28 9.61 11.58
N ASP A 158 19.33 10.77 12.25
CA ASP A 158 19.77 10.89 13.64
C ASP A 158 18.87 10.04 14.57
N ARG A 159 19.50 9.23 15.42
CA ARG A 159 18.81 8.32 16.37
C ARG A 159 17.80 9.01 17.28
N LYS A 160 18.00 10.29 17.62
CA LYS A 160 17.07 11.04 18.47
C LYS A 160 15.77 11.35 17.76
N THR A 161 15.81 11.57 16.47
CA THR A 161 14.62 11.82 15.62
C THR A 161 13.93 10.52 15.28
N VAL A 162 14.68 9.46 14.96
CA VAL A 162 14.19 8.15 14.53
C VAL A 162 13.33 7.46 15.60
N GLY A 163 13.69 7.60 16.91
CA GLY A 163 12.94 6.95 17.99
C GLY A 163 11.53 7.52 18.27
N GLN A 164 11.19 8.68 17.69
CA GLN A 164 9.87 9.32 17.84
C GLN A 164 9.01 9.26 16.58
N ILE A 165 9.43 8.50 15.56
CA ILE A 165 8.77 8.39 14.27
C ILE A 165 8.21 6.98 14.13
N HIS A 166 7.06 6.86 13.52
CA HIS A 166 6.43 5.56 13.25
C HIS A 166 6.52 5.21 11.77
N HIS A 167 6.55 3.92 11.50
CA HIS A 167 6.40 3.41 10.14
C HIS A 167 5.38 2.27 10.09
N ARG A 168 4.81 2.05 8.89
CA ARG A 168 3.95 0.92 8.55
C ARG A 168 4.38 0.34 7.22
N TYR A 169 4.29 -0.96 7.11
CA TYR A 169 4.40 -1.68 5.85
C TYR A 169 3.01 -1.99 5.32
N LEU A 170 2.83 -1.86 4.02
CA LEU A 170 1.59 -2.17 3.32
C LEU A 170 1.87 -3.07 2.12
N VAL A 171 0.88 -3.86 1.78
CA VAL A 171 0.78 -4.52 0.48
C VAL A 171 -0.48 -3.99 -0.19
N TYR A 172 -0.37 -3.61 -1.44
CA TYR A 172 -1.51 -3.27 -2.28
C TYR A 172 -1.53 -4.16 -3.53
N GLU A 173 -2.71 -4.31 -4.10
CA GLU A 173 -2.91 -5.13 -5.30
C GLU A 173 -3.65 -4.33 -6.36
N ASN A 174 -3.20 -4.50 -7.62
CA ASN A 174 -3.76 -3.86 -8.80
C ASN A 174 -4.62 -4.84 -9.61
N ASN A 175 -5.35 -4.31 -10.59
CA ASN A 175 -6.10 -5.07 -11.56
C ASN A 175 -7.08 -6.07 -10.91
N LEU A 176 -7.77 -5.61 -9.87
CA LEU A 176 -8.82 -6.36 -9.21
C LEU A 176 -10.18 -6.03 -9.82
N SER A 177 -11.07 -7.01 -9.86
CA SER A 177 -12.43 -6.85 -10.40
C SER A 177 -13.41 -7.66 -9.57
N SER A 178 -14.59 -7.11 -9.33
CA SER A 178 -15.69 -7.76 -8.63
C SER A 178 -17.01 -7.56 -9.35
N ASP A 179 -17.73 -8.67 -9.58
CA ASP A 179 -19.12 -8.63 -10.06
C ASP A 179 -20.04 -8.50 -8.85
N VAL A 180 -20.52 -7.31 -8.56
CA VAL A 180 -21.36 -7.02 -7.41
C VAL A 180 -22.76 -7.59 -7.61
N LYS A 181 -23.20 -8.47 -6.71
CA LYS A 181 -24.50 -9.18 -6.85
C LYS A 181 -25.61 -8.60 -5.98
N ARG A 182 -25.28 -7.75 -5.01
CA ARG A 182 -26.25 -7.14 -4.06
C ARG A 182 -25.77 -5.78 -3.62
N GLY A 183 -26.61 -5.08 -2.83
CA GLY A 183 -26.30 -3.73 -2.35
C GLY A 183 -26.56 -2.66 -3.42
N GLU A 184 -26.07 -1.45 -3.20
CA GLU A 184 -26.35 -0.30 -4.06
C GLU A 184 -25.74 -0.40 -5.47
N ASN A 185 -24.65 -1.14 -5.64
CA ASN A 185 -23.99 -1.38 -6.92
C ASN A 185 -24.35 -2.74 -7.54
N SER A 186 -25.50 -3.32 -7.17
CA SER A 186 -25.93 -4.62 -7.69
C SER A 186 -26.04 -4.64 -9.21
N GLY A 187 -25.38 -5.62 -9.84
CA GLY A 187 -25.32 -5.77 -11.31
C GLY A 187 -24.09 -5.13 -11.97
N GLU A 188 -23.33 -4.34 -11.25
CA GLU A 188 -22.12 -3.69 -11.78
C GLU A 188 -20.89 -4.59 -11.65
N THR A 189 -19.97 -4.46 -12.62
CA THR A 189 -18.60 -4.98 -12.51
C THR A 189 -17.69 -3.82 -12.14
N LEU A 190 -17.15 -3.85 -10.93
CA LEU A 190 -16.25 -2.83 -10.40
C LEU A 190 -14.80 -3.25 -10.61
N ASN A 191 -13.97 -2.30 -11.08
CA ASN A 191 -12.54 -2.49 -11.27
C ASN A 191 -11.78 -1.61 -10.29
N HIS A 192 -10.75 -2.17 -9.65
CA HIS A 192 -10.01 -1.51 -8.58
C HIS A 192 -8.51 -1.56 -8.83
N GLN A 193 -7.84 -0.48 -8.45
CA GLN A 193 -6.38 -0.34 -8.45
C GLN A 193 -5.90 0.05 -7.06
N GLN A 194 -4.68 -0.32 -6.71
CA GLN A 194 -4.00 0.06 -5.45
C GLN A 194 -4.78 -0.32 -4.18
N VAL A 195 -5.54 -1.44 -4.25
CA VAL A 195 -6.33 -1.92 -3.10
C VAL A 195 -5.40 -2.43 -2.02
N VAL A 196 -5.49 -1.86 -0.83
CA VAL A 196 -4.69 -2.32 0.32
C VAL A 196 -5.17 -3.70 0.75
N ARG A 197 -4.25 -4.67 0.72
CA ARG A 197 -4.50 -6.06 1.11
C ARG A 197 -3.92 -6.38 2.49
N TYR A 198 -2.89 -5.66 2.89
CA TYR A 198 -2.24 -5.80 4.17
C TYR A 198 -1.75 -4.45 4.68
N MET A 199 -1.85 -4.25 5.97
CA MET A 199 -1.27 -3.10 6.68
C MET A 199 -0.73 -3.56 8.04
N SER A 200 0.55 -3.33 8.29
CA SER A 200 1.14 -3.63 9.60
C SER A 200 0.63 -2.67 10.67
N LYS A 201 0.78 -3.04 11.94
CA LYS A 201 0.68 -2.08 13.03
C LYS A 201 1.78 -1.02 12.89
N ALA A 202 1.53 0.19 13.41
CA ALA A 202 2.56 1.21 13.52
C ALA A 202 3.68 0.72 14.45
N GLN A 203 4.92 0.92 14.03
CA GLN A 203 6.12 0.55 14.76
C GLN A 203 7.05 1.76 14.84
N ASN A 204 7.82 1.86 15.93
CA ASN A 204 8.85 2.88 16.02
C ASN A 204 9.92 2.67 14.94
N LEU A 205 10.21 3.71 14.18
CA LEU A 205 11.25 3.66 13.17
C LEU A 205 12.62 3.56 13.84
N GLN A 206 13.39 2.56 13.45
CA GLN A 206 14.80 2.38 13.82
C GLN A 206 15.69 2.63 12.59
N GLN A 207 16.99 2.66 12.76
CA GLN A 207 17.91 2.77 11.63
C GLN A 207 17.76 1.62 10.64
N ASN A 208 17.55 0.42 11.15
CA ASN A 208 17.27 -0.78 10.36
C ASN A 208 16.01 -1.45 10.89
N ASN A 209 15.09 -1.72 10.00
CA ASN A 209 13.81 -2.35 10.33
C ASN A 209 13.59 -3.50 9.34
N GLN A 210 13.06 -4.60 9.83
CA GLN A 210 12.71 -5.74 9.01
C GLN A 210 11.26 -6.13 9.26
N HIS A 211 10.57 -6.53 8.19
CA HIS A 211 9.21 -7.02 8.27
C HIS A 211 9.01 -8.13 7.24
N ARG A 212 8.34 -9.18 7.67
CA ARG A 212 8.02 -10.32 6.81
C ARG A 212 6.52 -10.38 6.57
N ILE A 213 6.14 -10.58 5.32
CA ILE A 213 4.74 -10.63 4.90
C ILE A 213 4.53 -11.92 4.11
N ALA A 214 3.64 -12.78 4.60
CA ALA A 214 3.20 -13.94 3.84
C ALA A 214 2.34 -13.47 2.63
N ILE A 215 2.49 -14.13 1.50
CA ILE A 215 1.66 -13.89 0.33
C ILE A 215 0.40 -14.74 0.48
N GLU A 216 -0.75 -14.08 0.58
CA GLU A 216 -2.01 -14.80 0.73
C GLU A 216 -2.40 -15.52 -0.57
N PRO A 217 -3.08 -16.69 -0.48
CA PRO A 217 -3.39 -17.51 -1.64
C PRO A 217 -4.30 -16.86 -2.69
N ASP A 218 -5.10 -15.86 -2.28
CA ASP A 218 -6.02 -15.13 -3.15
C ASP A 218 -5.40 -13.88 -3.81
N TRP A 219 -4.15 -13.55 -3.47
CA TRP A 219 -3.43 -12.45 -4.11
C TRP A 219 -2.88 -12.89 -5.46
N LYS A 220 -2.89 -11.97 -6.43
CA LYS A 220 -2.25 -12.16 -7.73
C LYS A 220 -0.82 -11.62 -7.67
N PRO A 221 0.19 -12.48 -7.53
CA PRO A 221 1.55 -12.04 -7.22
C PRO A 221 2.12 -10.99 -8.19
N GLN A 222 1.79 -11.10 -9.48
CA GLN A 222 2.23 -10.16 -10.52
C GLN A 222 1.61 -8.76 -10.41
N ASN A 223 0.53 -8.62 -9.63
CA ASN A 223 -0.20 -7.36 -9.44
C ASN A 223 0.13 -6.67 -8.10
N ILE A 224 1.00 -7.29 -7.30
CA ILE A 224 1.31 -6.81 -5.95
C ILE A 224 2.35 -5.70 -6.02
N GLY A 225 2.12 -4.69 -5.18
CA GLY A 225 3.13 -3.73 -4.77
C GLY A 225 3.23 -3.66 -3.26
N VAL A 226 4.36 -3.16 -2.79
CA VAL A 226 4.62 -2.89 -1.37
C VAL A 226 4.83 -1.41 -1.17
N ALA A 227 4.45 -0.92 0.01
CA ALA A 227 4.66 0.46 0.41
C ALA A 227 5.12 0.56 1.86
N VAL A 228 5.82 1.63 2.17
CA VAL A 228 6.17 2.05 3.52
C VAL A 228 5.66 3.47 3.73
N LEU A 229 4.90 3.68 4.80
CA LEU A 229 4.50 5.00 5.26
C LEU A 229 5.30 5.34 6.51
N VAL A 230 5.91 6.52 6.53
CA VAL A 230 6.63 7.05 7.69
C VAL A 230 5.95 8.32 8.16
N THR A 231 5.52 8.32 9.43
CA THR A 231 4.66 9.35 10.00
C THR A 231 5.17 9.83 11.36
N SER A 232 4.74 11.01 11.78
CA SER A 232 4.86 11.47 13.17
C SER A 232 4.00 10.60 14.10
N PRO A 233 4.24 10.62 15.42
CA PRO A 233 3.38 9.97 16.39
C PRO A 233 1.92 10.42 16.25
N GLY A 234 1.00 9.44 16.24
CA GLY A 234 -0.42 9.72 16.02
C GLY A 234 -0.79 10.00 14.56
N GLU A 235 0.13 9.82 13.62
CA GLU A 235 -0.10 9.92 12.17
C GLU A 235 -0.67 11.28 11.73
N ARG A 236 -0.26 12.35 12.41
CA ARG A 236 -0.69 13.72 12.10
C ARG A 236 0.06 14.32 10.92
N ASP A 237 1.34 13.94 10.78
CA ASP A 237 2.18 14.38 9.68
C ASP A 237 2.79 13.16 8.98
N TYR A 238 2.69 13.12 7.68
CA TYR A 238 3.39 12.17 6.84
C TYR A 238 4.75 12.75 6.50
N LEU A 239 5.79 12.03 6.83
CA LEU A 239 7.18 12.51 6.71
C LEU A 239 7.80 12.05 5.40
N GLN A 240 7.59 10.80 5.03
CA GLN A 240 8.01 10.23 3.76
C GLN A 240 7.24 8.94 3.46
N ALA A 241 7.22 8.52 2.20
CA ALA A 241 6.74 7.22 1.78
C ALA A 241 7.59 6.64 0.66
N LEU A 242 7.64 5.31 0.60
CA LEU A 242 8.23 4.54 -0.48
C LEU A 242 7.25 3.52 -0.99
N HIS A 243 7.29 3.22 -2.27
CA HIS A 243 6.55 2.09 -2.82
C HIS A 243 7.25 1.52 -4.07
N THR A 244 6.99 0.26 -4.35
CA THR A 244 7.46 -0.40 -5.56
C THR A 244 6.57 -1.59 -5.91
N SER A 245 6.48 -1.91 -7.20
CA SER A 245 5.94 -3.19 -7.65
C SER A 245 6.92 -4.31 -7.31
N VAL A 246 6.42 -5.46 -6.92
CA VAL A 246 7.24 -6.65 -6.66
C VAL A 246 7.04 -7.75 -7.70
N ALA A 247 6.44 -7.43 -8.84
CA ALA A 247 6.14 -8.38 -9.91
C ALA A 247 7.39 -9.15 -10.38
N SER A 248 8.56 -8.51 -10.46
CA SER A 248 9.82 -9.14 -10.87
C SER A 248 10.33 -10.21 -9.89
N LEU A 249 9.96 -10.12 -8.61
CA LEU A 249 10.30 -11.13 -7.60
C LEU A 249 9.40 -12.38 -7.68
N MET A 250 8.29 -12.27 -8.40
CA MET A 250 7.25 -13.30 -8.38
C MET A 250 7.51 -14.41 -9.41
N GLY A 251 8.51 -14.25 -10.28
CA GLY A 251 8.76 -15.15 -11.40
C GLY A 251 7.72 -14.93 -12.51
N GLN A 252 8.10 -15.21 -13.75
CA GLN A 252 7.08 -15.36 -14.82
C GLN A 252 6.36 -16.70 -14.59
N PRO A 253 5.04 -16.80 -14.82
CA PRO A 253 4.31 -18.05 -14.74
C PRO A 253 4.80 -19.09 -15.75
#